data_5bdd26a46a2a3a6d63ddc8e30066dcb9
#
_entry.id   5bdd26a46a2a3a6d63ddc8e30066dcb9
#
_cell.length_a   1.000
_cell.length_b   1.000
_cell.length_c   1.000
_cell.angle_alpha   90.00
_cell.angle_beta   90.00
_cell.angle_gamma   90.00
#
_symmetry.space_group_name_H-M   'P 1'
#
loop_
_entity.id
_entity.type
_entity.pdbx_description
1 polymer ?
#
loop_
_entity_poly.entity_id
_entity_poly.type
_entity_poly.pdbx_seq_one_letter_code
_entity_poly.pdbx_strand_id
1 'polypeptide(L)'
;MDTLATRYPDGPAVLVCGGADYADRTQVLFELDQLRPSIIAHESAPPGSIGAAALAALWCRTELVAERVHPFEQLERYGSNSVKCRVDKILAFPGANKPAVFALAERFGAEVKEVPAFTRVVHCKRHPYNVYGARPGPFGNPFSHKLGTQARYQVATRDEALERHAEWFLSNPDLVERVKREMTGKVIGCWCAPQRCHCDIYASVCNEAAGLIDTTGAHRVLQADLFGAQQ
;
A
#
# COMPACT_ATOMS: atom_id res chain seq x y z
N MET A 1 -16.83 -33.51 -5.62
CA MET A 1 -16.34 -32.13 -5.78
C MET A 1 -15.40 -31.90 -4.60
N ASP A 2 -14.11 -32.10 -4.84
CA ASP A 2 -13.10 -31.92 -3.81
C ASP A 2 -13.14 -30.47 -3.32
N THR A 3 -13.58 -30.29 -2.07
CA THR A 3 -13.38 -29.05 -1.34
C THR A 3 -11.86 -28.91 -1.15
N LEU A 4 -11.24 -28.04 -1.97
CA LEU A 4 -9.87 -27.63 -1.75
C LEU A 4 -9.76 -27.24 -0.27
N ALA A 5 -9.00 -28.03 0.50
CA ALA A 5 -8.76 -27.73 1.92
C ALA A 5 -8.12 -26.35 1.99
N THR A 6 -8.84 -25.40 2.57
CA THR A 6 -8.33 -24.06 2.81
C THR A 6 -7.64 -24.01 4.16
N ARG A 7 -6.59 -23.22 4.30
CA ARG A 7 -5.86 -23.03 5.56
C ARG A 7 -6.74 -22.48 6.70
N TYR A 8 -7.76 -21.71 6.35
CA TYR A 8 -8.67 -21.04 7.31
C TYR A 8 -10.14 -21.40 7.01
N PRO A 9 -10.60 -22.64 7.33
CA PRO A 9 -11.94 -23.11 6.94
C PRO A 9 -13.08 -22.31 7.56
N ASP A 10 -12.88 -21.77 8.77
CA ASP A 10 -13.87 -20.99 9.50
C ASP A 10 -13.79 -19.47 9.23
N GLY A 11 -12.88 -19.06 8.36
CA GLY A 11 -12.72 -17.66 8.00
C GLY A 11 -13.84 -17.11 7.11
N PRO A 12 -13.98 -15.78 7.01
CA PRO A 12 -14.96 -15.15 6.14
C PRO A 12 -14.64 -15.39 4.66
N ALA A 13 -15.67 -15.33 3.81
CA ALA A 13 -15.50 -15.14 2.37
C ALA A 13 -15.29 -13.65 2.09
N VAL A 14 -14.15 -13.29 1.50
CA VAL A 14 -13.74 -11.90 1.30
C VAL A 14 -13.69 -11.56 -0.19
N LEU A 15 -14.31 -10.43 -0.57
CA LEU A 15 -14.14 -9.82 -1.87
C LEU A 15 -13.10 -8.69 -1.77
N VAL A 16 -12.08 -8.74 -2.62
CA VAL A 16 -11.04 -7.70 -2.70
C VAL A 16 -11.29 -6.83 -3.92
N CYS A 17 -11.51 -5.54 -3.69
CA CYS A 17 -11.71 -4.51 -4.71
C CYS A 17 -10.62 -3.43 -4.57
N GLY A 18 -10.09 -2.93 -5.68
CA GLY A 18 -9.09 -1.85 -5.66
C GLY A 18 -8.56 -1.51 -7.03
N GLY A 19 -7.83 -0.41 -7.13
CA GLY A 19 -7.23 0.03 -8.39
C GLY A 19 -6.19 -0.96 -8.93
N ALA A 20 -6.08 -1.00 -10.26
CA ALA A 20 -5.09 -1.84 -10.94
C ALA A 20 -3.64 -1.38 -10.69
N ASP A 21 -3.46 -0.15 -10.22
CA ASP A 21 -2.20 0.50 -9.88
C ASP A 21 -1.93 0.57 -8.38
N TYR A 22 -2.79 0.00 -7.54
CA TYR A 22 -2.61 0.01 -6.08
C TYR A 22 -1.47 -0.91 -5.65
N ALA A 23 -0.31 -0.34 -5.42
CA ALA A 23 0.96 -1.05 -5.22
C ALA A 23 1.31 -1.36 -3.75
N ASP A 24 0.49 -0.97 -2.76
CA ASP A 24 0.80 -1.21 -1.35
C ASP A 24 0.56 -2.67 -0.94
N ARG A 25 1.56 -3.51 -1.28
CA ARG A 25 1.57 -4.92 -0.90
C ARG A 25 1.45 -5.12 0.62
N THR A 26 2.13 -4.29 1.41
CA THR A 26 2.14 -4.41 2.88
C THR A 26 0.73 -4.27 3.43
N GLN A 27 -0.04 -3.31 2.95
CA GLN A 27 -1.41 -3.10 3.40
C GLN A 27 -2.34 -4.24 2.98
N VAL A 28 -2.24 -4.73 1.73
CA VAL A 28 -3.07 -5.86 1.28
C VAL A 28 -2.80 -7.10 2.13
N LEU A 29 -1.54 -7.46 2.32
CA LEU A 29 -1.16 -8.63 3.13
C LEU A 29 -1.63 -8.47 4.58
N PHE A 30 -1.42 -7.31 5.19
CA PHE A 30 -1.84 -7.03 6.56
C PHE A 30 -3.36 -7.22 6.74
N GLU A 31 -4.18 -6.69 5.84
CA GLU A 31 -5.63 -6.82 5.92
C GLU A 31 -6.10 -8.27 5.79
N LEU A 32 -5.50 -9.02 4.87
CA LEU A 32 -5.83 -10.42 4.66
C LEU A 32 -5.35 -11.32 5.82
N ASP A 33 -4.16 -11.05 6.37
CA ASP A 33 -3.64 -11.78 7.53
C ASP A 33 -4.50 -11.57 8.78
N GLN A 34 -5.06 -10.37 8.96
CA GLN A 34 -5.99 -10.09 10.07
C GLN A 34 -7.32 -10.84 9.91
N LEU A 35 -7.86 -10.92 8.70
CA LEU A 35 -9.15 -11.55 8.43
C LEU A 35 -9.09 -13.08 8.35
N ARG A 36 -7.94 -13.64 7.95
CA ARG A 36 -7.76 -15.09 7.73
C ARG A 36 -8.89 -15.70 6.90
N PRO A 37 -9.13 -15.21 5.69
CA PRO A 37 -10.28 -15.62 4.90
C PRO A 37 -10.23 -17.09 4.51
N SER A 38 -11.40 -17.74 4.46
CA SER A 38 -11.54 -19.10 3.93
C SER A 38 -11.46 -19.12 2.40
N ILE A 39 -11.91 -18.04 1.77
CA ILE A 39 -11.89 -17.85 0.32
C ILE A 39 -11.77 -16.37 0.00
N ILE A 40 -11.04 -16.05 -1.06
CA ILE A 40 -10.95 -14.70 -1.61
C ILE A 40 -11.53 -14.69 -3.02
N ALA A 41 -12.43 -13.73 -3.25
CA ALA A 41 -12.87 -13.34 -4.58
C ALA A 41 -12.20 -12.02 -4.98
N HIS A 42 -11.80 -11.89 -6.24
CA HIS A 42 -11.23 -10.66 -6.80
C HIS A 42 -11.41 -10.63 -8.32
N GLU A 43 -11.20 -9.46 -8.92
CA GLU A 43 -11.18 -9.33 -10.38
C GLU A 43 -9.96 -10.02 -11.00
N SER A 44 -10.09 -10.37 -12.27
CA SER A 44 -8.96 -10.89 -13.05
C SER A 44 -7.87 -9.83 -13.13
N ALA A 45 -6.66 -10.23 -12.73
CA ALA A 45 -5.48 -9.38 -12.82
C ALA A 45 -4.59 -9.87 -13.97
N PRO A 46 -4.28 -9.03 -14.97
CA PRO A 46 -3.34 -9.39 -16.03
C PRO A 46 -1.98 -9.79 -15.47
N PRO A 47 -1.23 -10.68 -16.14
CA PRO A 47 0.13 -11.02 -15.72
C PRO A 47 1.00 -9.77 -15.59
N GLY A 48 1.70 -9.66 -14.45
CA GLY A 48 2.57 -8.51 -14.15
C GLY A 48 1.86 -7.28 -13.60
N SER A 49 0.53 -7.32 -13.40
CA SER A 49 -0.18 -6.23 -12.71
C SER A 49 0.22 -6.15 -11.22
N ILE A 50 0.11 -4.95 -10.67
CA ILE A 50 0.50 -4.64 -9.28
C ILE A 50 -0.68 -4.29 -8.39
N GLY A 51 -1.91 -4.28 -8.94
CA GLY A 51 -3.12 -3.84 -8.25
C GLY A 51 -3.57 -4.75 -7.10
N ALA A 52 -4.57 -4.31 -6.35
CA ALA A 52 -5.09 -5.03 -5.18
C ALA A 52 -5.51 -6.47 -5.49
N ALA A 53 -6.14 -6.72 -6.65
CA ALA A 53 -6.52 -8.05 -7.11
C ALA A 53 -5.31 -8.97 -7.31
N ALA A 54 -4.23 -8.47 -7.97
CA ALA A 54 -3.01 -9.24 -8.18
C ALA A 54 -2.30 -9.57 -6.87
N LEU A 55 -2.30 -8.65 -5.92
CA LEU A 55 -1.71 -8.84 -4.59
C LEU A 55 -2.52 -9.83 -3.76
N ALA A 56 -3.85 -9.81 -3.84
CA ALA A 56 -4.73 -10.79 -3.21
C ALA A 56 -4.52 -12.19 -3.79
N ALA A 57 -4.42 -12.32 -5.12
CA ALA A 57 -4.10 -13.58 -5.80
C ALA A 57 -2.73 -14.14 -5.35
N LEU A 58 -1.72 -13.26 -5.19
CA LEU A 58 -0.42 -13.67 -4.66
C LEU A 58 -0.55 -14.20 -3.24
N TRP A 59 -1.30 -13.52 -2.37
CA TRP A 59 -1.54 -13.96 -1.01
C TRP A 59 -2.24 -15.33 -0.96
N CYS A 60 -3.27 -15.56 -1.78
CA CYS A 60 -3.95 -16.85 -1.87
C CYS A 60 -2.98 -18.00 -2.18
N ARG A 61 -2.08 -17.81 -3.13
CA ARG A 61 -1.07 -18.81 -3.49
C ARG A 61 -0.06 -19.07 -2.38
N THR A 62 0.32 -18.04 -1.64
CA THR A 62 1.29 -18.14 -0.53
C THR A 62 0.67 -18.84 0.68
N GLU A 63 -0.58 -18.51 1.00
CA GLU A 63 -1.26 -19.01 2.19
C GLU A 63 -2.10 -20.27 1.94
N LEU A 64 -2.13 -20.79 0.71
CA LEU A 64 -2.92 -21.95 0.30
C LEU A 64 -4.41 -21.76 0.60
N VAL A 65 -4.92 -20.58 0.30
CA VAL A 65 -6.33 -20.21 0.43
C VAL A 65 -7.03 -20.29 -0.93
N ALA A 66 -8.26 -20.72 -0.95
CA ALA A 66 -9.05 -20.82 -2.18
C ALA A 66 -9.24 -19.42 -2.82
N GLU A 67 -8.94 -19.35 -4.12
CA GLU A 67 -9.06 -18.14 -4.94
C GLU A 67 -10.24 -18.28 -5.90
N ARG A 68 -11.03 -17.22 -6.05
CA ARG A 68 -12.06 -17.10 -7.08
C ARG A 68 -11.87 -15.83 -7.88
N VAL A 69 -11.65 -16.00 -9.17
CA VAL A 69 -11.55 -14.88 -10.12
C VAL A 69 -12.90 -14.65 -10.75
N HIS A 70 -13.49 -13.48 -10.53
CA HIS A 70 -14.74 -13.10 -11.12
C HIS A 70 -14.66 -11.70 -11.72
N PRO A 71 -15.03 -11.52 -13.00
CA PRO A 71 -15.30 -10.19 -13.52
C PRO A 71 -16.41 -9.51 -12.68
N PHE A 72 -16.23 -8.23 -12.37
CA PHE A 72 -17.15 -7.45 -11.53
C PHE A 72 -18.59 -7.55 -12.06
N GLU A 73 -18.77 -7.51 -13.39
CA GLU A 73 -20.06 -7.67 -14.08
C GLU A 73 -20.74 -9.03 -13.79
N GLN A 74 -19.97 -10.06 -13.48
CA GLN A 74 -20.56 -11.36 -13.11
C GLN A 74 -21.03 -11.36 -11.67
N LEU A 75 -20.32 -10.68 -10.74
CA LEU A 75 -20.77 -10.55 -9.36
C LEU A 75 -22.09 -9.80 -9.25
N GLU A 76 -22.34 -8.83 -10.13
CA GLU A 76 -23.62 -8.12 -10.21
C GLU A 76 -24.79 -9.04 -10.63
N ARG A 77 -24.51 -10.12 -11.35
CA ARG A 77 -25.54 -11.09 -11.82
C ARG A 77 -25.85 -12.18 -10.79
N TYR A 78 -24.95 -12.46 -9.86
CA TYR A 78 -25.16 -13.49 -8.85
C TYR A 78 -25.89 -12.93 -7.63
N GLY A 79 -27.11 -13.43 -7.34
CA GLY A 79 -27.85 -13.05 -6.14
C GLY A 79 -27.26 -13.68 -4.87
N SER A 80 -27.61 -13.12 -3.72
CA SER A 80 -27.21 -13.56 -2.38
C SER A 80 -27.50 -15.03 -2.05
N ASN A 81 -28.43 -15.65 -2.80
CA ASN A 81 -28.84 -17.05 -2.59
C ASN A 81 -28.01 -18.10 -3.37
N SER A 82 -26.98 -17.67 -4.11
CA SER A 82 -26.11 -18.60 -4.80
C SER A 82 -25.00 -19.05 -3.85
N VAL A 83 -25.03 -20.32 -3.42
CA VAL A 83 -23.96 -20.99 -2.63
C VAL A 83 -22.57 -20.83 -3.28
N LYS A 84 -22.52 -20.49 -4.57
CA LYS A 84 -21.26 -20.29 -5.32
C LYS A 84 -20.62 -18.92 -5.11
N CYS A 85 -21.33 -17.96 -4.51
CA CYS A 85 -20.86 -16.57 -4.37
C CYS A 85 -21.19 -15.97 -2.99
N ARG A 86 -20.85 -16.68 -1.92
CA ARG A 86 -20.88 -16.09 -0.58
C ARG A 86 -19.81 -14.99 -0.51
N VAL A 87 -20.19 -13.82 -0.03
CA VAL A 87 -19.29 -12.72 0.34
C VAL A 87 -19.75 -12.20 1.70
N ASP A 88 -18.89 -12.33 2.71
CA ASP A 88 -19.17 -11.87 4.06
C ASP A 88 -18.58 -10.48 4.29
N LYS A 89 -17.44 -10.20 3.67
CA LYS A 89 -16.73 -8.92 3.79
C LYS A 89 -16.18 -8.46 2.44
N ILE A 90 -16.16 -7.15 2.25
CA ILE A 90 -15.53 -6.49 1.10
C ILE A 90 -14.39 -5.60 1.62
N LEU A 91 -13.17 -5.85 1.16
CA LEU A 91 -12.04 -4.94 1.32
C LEU A 91 -11.96 -4.00 0.12
N ALA A 92 -12.26 -2.74 0.34
CA ALA A 92 -12.21 -1.71 -0.68
C ALA A 92 -10.91 -0.90 -0.56
N PHE A 93 -9.91 -1.28 -1.33
CA PHE A 93 -8.64 -0.57 -1.43
C PHE A 93 -8.76 0.69 -2.32
N PRO A 94 -7.82 1.63 -2.22
CA PRO A 94 -7.79 2.80 -3.09
C PRO A 94 -7.93 2.46 -4.57
N GLY A 95 -8.73 3.27 -5.29
CA GLY A 95 -9.07 3.03 -6.69
C GLY A 95 -10.24 2.07 -6.94
N ALA A 96 -10.83 1.50 -5.89
CA ALA A 96 -12.07 0.73 -6.02
C ALA A 96 -13.23 1.61 -6.51
N ASN A 97 -14.09 1.05 -7.35
CA ASN A 97 -15.35 1.71 -7.75
C ASN A 97 -16.34 1.68 -6.57
N LYS A 98 -16.32 2.73 -5.74
CA LYS A 98 -17.13 2.80 -4.51
C LYS A 98 -18.63 2.55 -4.74
N PRO A 99 -19.34 3.19 -5.71
CA PRO A 99 -20.72 2.90 -5.96
C PRO A 99 -21.00 1.41 -6.20
N ALA A 100 -20.20 0.74 -7.01
CA ALA A 100 -20.36 -0.68 -7.29
C ALA A 100 -20.02 -1.54 -6.05
N VAL A 101 -19.02 -1.18 -5.24
CA VAL A 101 -18.69 -1.85 -3.98
C VAL A 101 -19.86 -1.82 -3.00
N PHE A 102 -20.50 -0.66 -2.81
CA PHE A 102 -21.63 -0.54 -1.91
C PHE A 102 -22.88 -1.24 -2.42
N ALA A 103 -23.14 -1.22 -3.73
CA ALA A 103 -24.22 -1.99 -4.33
C ALA A 103 -24.05 -3.51 -4.14
N LEU A 104 -22.81 -4.01 -4.26
CA LEU A 104 -22.50 -5.42 -3.98
C LEU A 104 -22.65 -5.74 -2.50
N ALA A 105 -22.21 -4.85 -1.61
CA ALA A 105 -22.34 -5.02 -0.18
C ALA A 105 -23.81 -5.16 0.25
N GLU A 106 -24.68 -4.30 -0.23
CA GLU A 106 -26.12 -4.40 -0.01
C GLU A 106 -26.68 -5.71 -0.51
N ARG A 107 -26.31 -6.10 -1.73
CA ARG A 107 -26.81 -7.33 -2.36
C ARG A 107 -26.39 -8.60 -1.64
N PHE A 108 -25.16 -8.67 -1.13
CA PHE A 108 -24.63 -9.84 -0.41
C PHE A 108 -24.88 -9.78 1.10
N GLY A 109 -25.34 -8.65 1.65
CA GLY A 109 -25.38 -8.40 3.08
C GLY A 109 -23.97 -8.36 3.69
N ALA A 110 -22.97 -7.92 2.91
CA ALA A 110 -21.58 -7.95 3.28
C ALA A 110 -21.15 -6.68 4.01
N GLU A 111 -20.24 -6.81 4.98
CA GLU A 111 -19.59 -5.68 5.62
C GLU A 111 -18.52 -5.07 4.68
N VAL A 112 -18.52 -3.75 4.50
CA VAL A 112 -17.47 -3.05 3.75
C VAL A 112 -16.45 -2.46 4.70
N LYS A 113 -15.17 -2.80 4.47
CA LYS A 113 -14.03 -2.09 5.06
C LYS A 113 -13.33 -1.30 3.97
N GLU A 114 -13.45 0.02 4.03
CA GLU A 114 -12.62 0.91 3.22
C GLU A 114 -11.21 0.96 3.81
N VAL A 115 -10.22 0.63 2.99
CA VAL A 115 -8.81 0.62 3.40
C VAL A 115 -8.18 1.95 2.99
N PRO A 116 -7.54 2.67 3.93
CA PRO A 116 -6.93 3.96 3.63
C PRO A 116 -5.71 3.82 2.71
N ALA A 117 -5.46 4.87 1.92
CA ALA A 117 -4.29 4.97 1.05
C ALA A 117 -3.08 5.51 1.82
N PHE A 118 -2.25 4.64 2.37
CA PHE A 118 -1.00 5.05 3.01
C PHE A 118 0.08 5.39 1.97
N THR A 119 0.85 6.43 2.26
CA THR A 119 2.11 6.68 1.55
C THR A 119 3.21 5.86 2.19
N ARG A 120 3.90 5.02 1.41
CA ARG A 120 4.95 4.11 1.90
C ARG A 120 6.21 4.19 1.07
N VAL A 121 7.33 3.81 1.67
CA VAL A 121 8.63 3.75 0.98
C VAL A 121 9.06 2.29 0.81
N VAL A 122 9.42 1.91 -0.42
CA VAL A 122 9.89 0.57 -0.75
C VAL A 122 11.20 0.61 -1.53
N HIS A 123 11.90 -0.53 -1.56
CA HIS A 123 13.10 -0.66 -2.40
C HIS A 123 12.73 -0.75 -3.87
N CYS A 124 13.17 0.23 -4.67
CA CYS A 124 12.76 0.41 -6.07
C CYS A 124 13.11 -0.75 -7.03
N LYS A 125 14.00 -1.67 -6.62
CA LYS A 125 14.34 -2.88 -7.42
C LYS A 125 13.71 -4.16 -6.90
N ARG A 126 13.05 -4.11 -5.74
CA ARG A 126 12.48 -5.31 -5.09
C ARG A 126 10.96 -5.29 -5.03
N HIS A 127 10.36 -4.11 -5.10
CA HIS A 127 8.93 -3.91 -4.97
C HIS A 127 8.40 -2.98 -6.04
N PRO A 128 7.14 -3.14 -6.48
CA PRO A 128 6.46 -2.17 -7.31
C PRO A 128 6.27 -0.85 -6.55
N TYR A 129 6.27 0.25 -7.27
CA TYR A 129 6.08 1.59 -6.72
C TYR A 129 5.38 2.50 -7.74
N ASN A 130 4.75 3.57 -7.25
CA ASN A 130 4.04 4.55 -8.08
C ASN A 130 4.93 5.75 -8.44
N VAL A 131 5.79 6.18 -7.50
CA VAL A 131 6.62 7.38 -7.66
C VAL A 131 8.07 7.05 -7.33
N TYR A 132 8.99 7.48 -8.20
CA TYR A 132 10.43 7.33 -7.95
C TYR A 132 10.95 8.51 -7.12
N GLY A 133 11.39 8.24 -5.88
CA GLY A 133 11.85 9.25 -4.93
C GLY A 133 13.37 9.46 -4.88
N ALA A 134 14.15 8.72 -5.67
CA ALA A 134 15.60 8.80 -5.62
C ALA A 134 16.20 9.67 -6.73
N ARG A 135 17.53 9.93 -6.65
CA ARG A 135 18.29 10.56 -7.74
C ARG A 135 18.37 9.63 -8.96
N PRO A 136 18.37 10.18 -10.18
CA PRO A 136 18.41 11.60 -10.57
C PRO A 136 17.07 12.33 -10.55
N GLY A 137 16.02 11.75 -10.03
CA GLY A 137 14.66 12.34 -10.01
C GLY A 137 14.56 13.62 -9.18
N PRO A 138 13.49 14.39 -9.36
CA PRO A 138 13.29 15.71 -8.74
C PRO A 138 13.10 15.64 -7.21
N PHE A 139 12.83 14.44 -6.68
CA PHE A 139 12.66 14.16 -5.26
C PHE A 139 13.90 13.55 -4.61
N GLY A 140 15.02 13.46 -5.36
CA GLY A 140 16.25 12.88 -4.84
C GLY A 140 16.92 13.77 -3.79
N ASN A 141 17.44 13.17 -2.70
CA ASN A 141 18.17 13.89 -1.66
C ASN A 141 19.37 14.66 -2.25
N PRO A 142 19.44 16.01 -2.10
CA PRO A 142 20.57 16.80 -2.59
C PRO A 142 21.86 16.62 -1.78
N PHE A 143 21.80 15.95 -0.61
CA PHE A 143 22.95 15.67 0.27
C PHE A 143 23.43 14.23 0.13
N SER A 144 24.72 13.99 0.19
CA SER A 144 25.32 12.64 0.18
C SER A 144 26.63 12.58 0.97
N HIS A 145 26.80 11.51 1.72
CA HIS A 145 28.10 11.18 2.34
C HIS A 145 29.04 10.43 1.37
N LYS A 146 28.52 9.92 0.26
CA LYS A 146 29.30 9.16 -0.73
C LYS A 146 29.84 10.09 -1.80
N LEU A 147 31.12 9.97 -2.11
CA LEU A 147 31.75 10.66 -3.22
C LEU A 147 31.21 10.14 -4.57
N GLY A 148 31.32 10.98 -5.62
CA GLY A 148 30.96 10.60 -6.98
C GLY A 148 29.46 10.38 -7.23
N THR A 149 28.59 10.81 -6.32
CA THR A 149 27.15 10.77 -6.52
C THR A 149 26.64 12.05 -7.20
N GLN A 150 25.41 12.03 -7.71
CA GLN A 150 24.73 13.20 -8.26
C GLN A 150 24.13 14.13 -7.19
N ALA A 151 24.64 14.04 -5.95
CA ALA A 151 24.24 14.94 -4.88
C ALA A 151 24.88 16.32 -5.06
N ARG A 152 24.13 17.37 -4.73
CA ARG A 152 24.62 18.75 -4.81
C ARG A 152 25.59 19.10 -3.68
N TYR A 153 25.37 18.49 -2.51
CA TYR A 153 26.12 18.79 -1.29
C TYR A 153 26.74 17.52 -0.70
N GLN A 154 28.03 17.61 -0.38
CA GLN A 154 28.75 16.56 0.33
C GLN A 154 28.64 16.78 1.84
N VAL A 155 28.38 15.71 2.59
CA VAL A 155 28.32 15.68 4.05
C VAL A 155 29.18 14.54 4.59
N ALA A 156 29.47 14.52 5.89
CA ALA A 156 30.39 13.54 6.47
C ALA A 156 29.73 12.16 6.62
N THR A 157 28.46 12.10 7.03
CA THR A 157 27.79 10.84 7.35
C THR A 157 26.44 10.69 6.61
N ARG A 158 25.93 9.47 6.62
CA ARG A 158 24.60 9.18 6.10
C ARG A 158 23.50 9.84 6.92
N ASP A 159 23.65 9.82 8.22
CA ASP A 159 22.65 10.40 9.13
C ASP A 159 22.61 11.91 8.97
N GLU A 160 23.76 12.58 8.88
CA GLU A 160 23.82 13.99 8.50
C GLU A 160 23.14 14.28 7.16
N ALA A 161 23.30 13.40 6.16
CA ALA A 161 22.61 13.57 4.87
C ALA A 161 21.08 13.50 5.00
N LEU A 162 20.56 12.70 5.93
CA LEU A 162 19.12 12.59 6.19
C LEU A 162 18.60 13.80 6.99
N GLU A 163 19.33 14.23 8.01
CA GLU A 163 18.99 15.39 8.84
C GLU A 163 18.97 16.68 8.02
N ARG A 164 20.05 16.94 7.28
CA ARG A 164 20.13 18.11 6.39
C ARG A 164 19.04 18.10 5.30
N HIS A 165 18.70 16.91 4.81
CA HIS A 165 17.61 16.80 3.87
C HIS A 165 16.26 17.13 4.52
N ALA A 166 16.00 16.65 5.73
CA ALA A 166 14.76 16.95 6.44
C ALA A 166 14.60 18.46 6.68
N GLU A 167 15.64 19.13 7.18
CA GLU A 167 15.67 20.57 7.38
C GLU A 167 15.41 21.33 6.06
N TRP A 168 16.16 20.96 5.02
CA TRP A 168 16.04 21.57 3.70
C TRP A 168 14.65 21.37 3.08
N PHE A 169 14.08 20.18 3.19
CA PHE A 169 12.76 19.85 2.67
C PHE A 169 11.68 20.67 3.39
N LEU A 170 11.68 20.66 4.74
CA LEU A 170 10.68 21.37 5.54
C LEU A 170 10.78 22.89 5.41
N SER A 171 11.97 23.43 5.10
CA SER A 171 12.16 24.85 4.83
C SER A 171 11.75 25.28 3.43
N ASN A 172 11.29 24.33 2.57
CA ASN A 172 10.85 24.60 1.19
C ASN A 172 9.36 24.27 1.03
N PRO A 173 8.45 25.21 1.34
CA PRO A 173 7.00 24.98 1.30
C PRO A 173 6.49 24.51 -0.08
N ASP A 174 7.05 25.03 -1.17
CA ASP A 174 6.63 24.64 -2.53
C ASP A 174 6.94 23.14 -2.79
N LEU A 175 8.08 22.67 -2.31
CA LEU A 175 8.45 21.26 -2.44
C LEU A 175 7.58 20.38 -1.52
N VAL A 176 7.26 20.84 -0.32
CA VAL A 176 6.35 20.16 0.61
C VAL A 176 4.97 19.98 -0.03
N GLU A 177 4.40 21.05 -0.58
CA GLU A 177 3.08 20.99 -1.24
C GLU A 177 3.13 20.13 -2.52
N ARG A 178 4.22 20.18 -3.25
CA ARG A 178 4.43 19.31 -4.40
C ARG A 178 4.47 17.83 -4.00
N VAL A 179 5.20 17.49 -2.94
CA VAL A 179 5.27 16.12 -2.40
C VAL A 179 3.89 15.64 -1.96
N LYS A 180 3.15 16.45 -1.19
CA LYS A 180 1.77 16.12 -0.79
C LYS A 180 0.88 15.84 -2.01
N ARG A 181 0.91 16.70 -3.02
CA ARG A 181 0.09 16.55 -4.23
C ARG A 181 0.46 15.30 -5.04
N GLU A 182 1.75 15.00 -5.19
CA GLU A 182 2.23 13.96 -6.09
C GLU A 182 2.40 12.59 -5.43
N MET A 183 2.52 12.52 -4.08
CA MET A 183 2.88 11.29 -3.37
C MET A 183 1.82 10.79 -2.38
N THR A 184 0.85 11.61 -1.95
CA THR A 184 -0.15 11.16 -0.99
C THR A 184 -0.89 9.91 -1.50
N GLY A 185 -0.94 8.88 -0.66
CA GLY A 185 -1.57 7.60 -0.96
C GLY A 185 -0.80 6.72 -1.95
N LYS A 186 0.46 7.05 -2.26
CA LYS A 186 1.27 6.32 -3.24
C LYS A 186 2.47 5.63 -2.59
N VAL A 187 2.94 4.58 -3.24
CA VAL A 187 4.17 3.88 -2.86
C VAL A 187 5.36 4.56 -3.54
N ILE A 188 6.34 4.97 -2.74
CA ILE A 188 7.55 5.67 -3.17
C ILE A 188 8.70 4.67 -3.30
N GLY A 189 9.31 4.57 -4.48
CA GLY A 189 10.46 3.73 -4.73
C GLY A 189 11.78 4.44 -4.42
N CYS A 190 12.60 3.91 -3.51
CA CYS A 190 13.94 4.39 -3.22
C CYS A 190 14.95 3.24 -3.10
N TRP A 191 16.22 3.53 -3.30
CA TRP A 191 17.30 2.53 -3.16
C TRP A 191 17.60 2.14 -1.71
N CYS A 192 17.22 2.98 -0.74
CA CYS A 192 17.64 2.83 0.65
C CYS A 192 16.78 1.83 1.43
N ALA A 193 15.49 1.71 1.12
CA ALA A 193 14.58 0.85 1.88
C ALA A 193 15.09 -0.61 1.97
N PRO A 194 14.95 -1.32 3.08
CA PRO A 194 14.20 -0.95 4.29
C PRO A 194 14.96 -0.06 5.30
N GLN A 195 16.18 0.37 5.01
CA GLN A 195 16.91 1.28 5.87
C GLN A 195 16.31 2.68 5.81
N ARG A 196 16.45 3.46 6.90
CA ARG A 196 16.05 4.89 6.96
C ARG A 196 16.41 5.62 5.67
N CYS A 197 15.50 6.43 5.18
CA CYS A 197 15.61 7.04 3.87
C CYS A 197 15.08 8.47 3.89
N HIS A 198 15.61 9.34 3.04
CA HIS A 198 15.06 10.68 2.88
C HIS A 198 13.59 10.69 2.43
N CYS A 199 13.11 9.64 1.74
CA CYS A 199 11.71 9.54 1.36
C CYS A 199 10.77 9.26 2.54
N ASP A 200 11.30 8.86 3.70
CA ASP A 200 10.48 8.58 4.87
C ASP A 200 9.80 9.86 5.40
N ILE A 201 10.49 11.01 5.32
CA ILE A 201 9.87 12.28 5.68
C ILE A 201 8.75 12.67 4.70
N TYR A 202 8.88 12.32 3.41
CA TYR A 202 7.82 12.52 2.43
C TYR A 202 6.58 11.70 2.79
N ALA A 203 6.77 10.41 3.11
CA ALA A 203 5.69 9.54 3.51
C ALA A 203 5.03 10.02 4.82
N SER A 204 5.82 10.48 5.81
CA SER A 204 5.30 11.03 7.06
C SER A 204 4.41 12.25 6.81
N VAL A 205 4.91 13.23 6.06
CA VAL A 205 4.15 14.47 5.74
C VAL A 205 2.88 14.17 4.95
N CYS A 206 2.92 13.23 4.02
CA CYS A 206 1.74 12.83 3.25
C CYS A 206 0.68 12.14 4.12
N ASN A 207 1.11 11.22 4.99
CA ASN A 207 0.19 10.50 5.88
C ASN A 207 -0.41 11.41 6.95
N GLU A 208 0.40 12.32 7.52
CA GLU A 208 -0.07 13.33 8.46
C GLU A 208 -1.11 14.26 7.82
N ALA A 209 -0.83 14.76 6.60
CA ALA A 209 -1.76 15.61 5.87
C ALA A 209 -3.07 14.88 5.51
N ALA A 210 -3.04 13.56 5.36
CA ALA A 210 -4.20 12.71 5.14
C ALA A 210 -4.92 12.28 6.44
N GLY A 211 -4.41 12.68 7.62
CA GLY A 211 -4.95 12.26 8.92
C GLY A 211 -4.78 10.77 9.21
N LEU A 212 -3.78 10.13 8.59
CA LEU A 212 -3.56 8.69 8.68
C LEU A 212 -2.47 8.36 9.69
N ILE A 213 -2.78 7.41 10.60
CA ILE A 213 -1.80 6.80 11.51
C ILE A 213 -1.53 5.39 11.00
N ASP A 214 -0.30 5.10 10.61
CA ASP A 214 0.08 3.77 10.15
C ASP A 214 0.15 2.77 11.31
N THR A 215 -0.85 1.90 11.41
CA THR A 215 -0.93 0.84 12.42
C THR A 215 -0.16 -0.43 12.05
N THR A 216 0.31 -0.58 10.80
CA THR A 216 1.03 -1.78 10.34
C THR A 216 2.45 -1.86 10.87
N GLY A 217 2.93 -0.81 11.53
CA GLY A 217 4.28 -0.74 12.12
C GLY A 217 5.39 -0.38 11.13
N ALA A 218 5.09 -0.27 9.83
CA ALA A 218 6.09 0.07 8.81
C ALA A 218 6.65 1.50 8.96
N HIS A 219 5.91 2.39 9.64
CA HIS A 219 6.32 3.79 9.92
C HIS A 219 6.68 4.08 11.38
N ARG A 220 6.45 3.16 12.32
CA ARG A 220 6.71 3.41 13.75
C ARG A 220 8.16 3.77 14.08
N VAL A 221 9.10 3.33 13.28
CA VAL A 221 10.53 3.59 13.50
C VAL A 221 10.92 5.04 13.18
N LEU A 222 10.10 5.79 12.44
CA LEU A 222 10.48 7.08 11.88
C LEU A 222 9.99 8.28 12.67
N GLN A 223 8.82 8.21 13.28
CA GLN A 223 8.27 9.32 14.06
C GLN A 223 9.02 9.51 15.40
N ALA A 224 9.44 8.42 16.04
CA ALA A 224 10.18 8.51 17.31
C ALA A 224 11.56 9.14 17.13
N ASP A 225 12.22 8.90 15.98
CA ASP A 225 13.61 9.33 15.74
C ASP A 225 13.71 10.71 15.06
N LEU A 226 12.68 11.11 14.28
CA LEU A 226 12.68 12.43 13.62
C LEU A 226 12.16 13.56 14.54
N PHE A 227 11.33 13.22 15.51
CA PHE A 227 10.77 14.16 16.50
C PHE A 227 11.10 13.78 17.93
N GLY A 228 12.02 12.80 18.12
CA GLY A 228 12.41 12.28 19.40
C GLY A 228 13.29 13.25 20.19
N ALA A 229 12.84 13.49 21.43
CA ALA A 229 13.52 14.16 22.53
C ALA A 229 13.53 15.70 22.48
N GLN A 230 12.38 16.29 22.58
CA GLN A 230 12.19 17.45 23.44
C GLN A 230 11.55 16.96 24.75
N GLN A 231 12.38 16.54 25.69
CA GLN A 231 12.16 16.57 27.13
C GLN A 231 13.38 17.20 27.76
#